data_20d409090aa0c016133ef0a7cf5e984c
#
_entry.id   20d409090aa0c016133ef0a7cf5e984c
#
_cell.length_a   1.000
_cell.length_b   1.000
_cell.length_c   1.000
_cell.angle_alpha   90.00
_cell.angle_beta   90.00
_cell.angle_gamma   90.00
#
_symmetry.space_group_name_H-M   'P 1'
#
loop_
_entity.id
_entity.type
_entity.pdbx_description
1 polymer ?
#
loop_
_entity_poly.entity_id
_entity_poly.type
_entity_poly.pdbx_seq_one_letter_code
_entity_poly.pdbx_strand_id
1 'polypeptide(L)'
;MTTINLLQAYELLALQEELSNEEILQQVKDQQTGEWATLISEWPMEELAKLATDEAAFTHALAGDYNISYITMPGLTNLLAKRFALQKGTDFIVTDSAITALQLTDEQQVQVSQMLSSNWQLIKGDKGFTITM
;
A
#
# COMPACT_ATOMS: atom_id res chain seq x y z
N MET A 1 -13.64 4.64 -3.74
CA MET A 1 -12.40 3.85 -3.62
C MET A 1 -11.84 3.55 -5.01
N THR A 2 -10.53 3.59 -5.16
CA THR A 2 -9.88 3.30 -6.44
C THR A 2 -9.09 1.99 -6.37
N THR A 3 -8.80 1.42 -7.53
CA THR A 3 -7.97 0.21 -7.64
C THR A 3 -6.63 0.58 -8.27
N ILE A 4 -5.53 0.21 -7.62
CA ILE A 4 -4.18 0.45 -8.11
C ILE A 4 -3.43 -0.88 -8.22
N ASN A 5 -2.31 -0.89 -8.95
CA ASN A 5 -1.47 -2.08 -8.99
C ASN A 5 -0.42 -2.05 -7.87
N LEU A 6 0.26 -3.18 -7.67
CA LEU A 6 1.23 -3.31 -6.59
C LEU A 6 2.41 -2.34 -6.74
N LEU A 7 2.88 -2.13 -7.96
CA LEU A 7 3.98 -1.20 -8.21
C LEU A 7 3.58 0.24 -7.89
N GLN A 8 2.36 0.64 -8.25
CA GLN A 8 1.83 1.95 -7.89
C GLN A 8 1.76 2.12 -6.37
N ALA A 9 1.37 1.07 -5.66
CA ALA A 9 1.34 1.11 -4.19
C ALA A 9 2.74 1.31 -3.62
N TYR A 10 3.74 0.61 -4.11
CA TYR A 10 5.13 0.77 -3.67
C TYR A 10 5.65 2.18 -3.94
N GLU A 11 5.42 2.69 -5.13
CA GLU A 11 5.88 4.03 -5.51
C GLU A 11 5.19 5.10 -4.66
N LEU A 12 3.90 4.93 -4.38
CA LEU A 12 3.16 5.84 -3.52
C LEU A 12 3.72 5.86 -2.10
N LEU A 13 3.96 4.69 -1.51
CA LEU A 13 4.48 4.59 -0.16
C LEU A 13 5.89 5.19 -0.06
N ALA A 14 6.75 4.94 -1.06
CA ALA A 14 8.08 5.53 -1.12
C ALA A 14 8.01 7.05 -1.15
N LEU A 15 7.11 7.60 -1.95
CA LEU A 15 6.94 9.06 -2.06
C LEU A 15 6.41 9.66 -0.76
N GLN A 16 5.49 8.97 -0.09
CA GLN A 16 4.92 9.42 1.18
C GLN A 16 5.92 9.41 2.34
N GLU A 17 7.02 8.68 2.22
CA GLU A 17 8.12 8.74 3.18
C GLU A 17 8.90 10.04 3.07
N GLU A 18 8.93 10.67 1.89
CA GLU A 18 9.73 11.86 1.61
C GLU A 18 8.92 13.15 1.60
N LEU A 19 7.65 13.09 1.22
CA LEU A 19 6.78 14.26 1.05
C LEU A 19 5.46 14.07 1.79
N SER A 20 4.87 15.17 2.24
CA SER A 20 3.50 15.16 2.76
C SER A 20 2.50 14.96 1.63
N ASN A 21 1.30 14.50 1.96
CA ASN A 21 0.24 14.33 0.97
C ASN A 21 -0.13 15.67 0.31
N GLU A 22 -0.07 16.77 1.06
CA GLU A 22 -0.33 18.11 0.51
C GLU A 22 0.70 18.49 -0.53
N GLU A 23 1.98 18.24 -0.26
CA GLU A 23 3.06 18.51 -1.21
C GLU A 23 2.93 17.65 -2.46
N ILE A 24 2.61 16.37 -2.30
CA ILE A 24 2.42 15.45 -3.42
C ILE A 24 1.28 15.93 -4.31
N LEU A 25 0.13 16.26 -3.71
CA LEU A 25 -1.05 16.70 -4.47
C LEU A 25 -0.78 18.03 -5.19
N GLN A 26 -0.04 18.95 -4.55
CA GLN A 26 0.33 20.20 -5.17
C GLN A 26 1.21 19.97 -6.40
N GLN A 27 2.16 19.03 -6.33
CA GLN A 27 3.00 18.68 -7.47
C GLN A 27 2.20 18.08 -8.62
N VAL A 28 1.15 17.30 -8.32
CA VAL A 28 0.24 16.77 -9.33
C VAL A 28 -0.49 17.92 -10.03
N LYS A 29 -1.01 18.87 -9.26
CA LYS A 29 -1.73 20.04 -9.81
C LYS A 29 -0.80 20.93 -10.64
N ASP A 30 0.45 21.05 -10.26
CA ASP A 30 1.46 21.86 -10.95
C ASP A 30 2.13 21.10 -12.10
N GLN A 31 1.73 19.84 -12.35
CA GLN A 31 2.28 18.98 -13.40
C GLN A 31 3.78 18.72 -13.22
N GLN A 32 4.22 18.53 -11.98
CA GLN A 32 5.63 18.33 -11.62
C GLN A 32 5.94 16.89 -11.20
N THR A 33 5.15 15.93 -11.66
CA THR A 33 5.33 14.51 -11.30
C THR A 33 6.66 13.93 -11.78
N GLY A 34 7.26 14.51 -12.79
CA GLY A 34 8.57 14.07 -13.30
C GLY A 34 9.71 14.26 -12.29
N GLU A 35 9.56 15.11 -11.30
CA GLU A 35 10.55 15.29 -10.25
C GLU A 35 10.63 14.13 -9.27
N TRP A 36 9.59 13.31 -9.21
CA TRP A 36 9.54 12.15 -8.30
C TRP A 36 10.66 11.14 -8.59
N ALA A 37 10.96 10.91 -9.87
CA ALA A 37 12.03 9.98 -10.25
C ALA A 37 13.42 10.45 -9.78
N THR A 38 13.60 11.74 -9.63
CA THR A 38 14.84 12.30 -9.08
C THR A 38 14.89 12.19 -7.56
N LEU A 39 13.76 12.41 -6.90
CA LEU A 39 13.65 12.36 -5.45
C LEU A 39 13.74 10.92 -4.92
N ILE A 40 13.11 9.98 -5.62
CA ILE A 40 13.03 8.58 -5.20
C ILE A 40 13.96 7.75 -6.11
N SER A 41 15.11 7.33 -5.56
CA SER A 41 16.08 6.56 -6.34
C SER A 41 15.75 5.07 -6.45
N GLU A 42 14.92 4.54 -5.55
CA GLU A 42 14.60 3.10 -5.47
C GLU A 42 13.61 2.65 -6.55
N TRP A 43 12.78 3.56 -7.07
CA TRP A 43 11.69 3.25 -7.99
C TRP A 43 11.69 4.21 -9.18
N PRO A 44 11.30 3.74 -10.37
CA PRO A 44 11.23 4.62 -11.55
C PRO A 44 10.14 5.68 -11.48
N MET A 45 9.14 5.50 -10.60
CA MET A 45 8.03 6.43 -10.37
C MET A 45 7.12 6.67 -11.59
N GLU A 46 7.26 5.84 -12.62
CA GLU A 46 6.46 5.97 -13.86
C GLU A 46 5.01 5.52 -13.67
N GLU A 47 4.78 4.45 -12.91
CA GLU A 47 3.44 3.91 -12.70
C GLU A 47 2.60 4.85 -11.83
N LEU A 48 3.21 5.45 -10.82
CA LEU A 48 2.51 6.43 -10.00
C LEU A 48 2.18 7.69 -10.80
N ALA A 49 3.09 8.14 -11.67
CA ALA A 49 2.84 9.26 -12.55
C ALA A 49 1.66 9.01 -13.50
N LYS A 50 1.51 7.77 -13.98
CA LYS A 50 0.34 7.39 -14.78
C LYS A 50 -0.96 7.51 -13.98
N LEU A 51 -0.95 7.06 -12.73
CA LEU A 51 -2.11 7.20 -11.85
C LEU A 51 -2.46 8.66 -11.62
N ALA A 52 -1.46 9.52 -11.52
CA ALA A 52 -1.65 10.95 -11.28
C ALA A 52 -2.35 11.68 -12.44
N THR A 53 -2.41 11.07 -13.63
CA THR A 53 -3.19 11.64 -14.75
C THR A 53 -4.70 11.61 -14.47
N ASP A 54 -5.15 10.75 -13.56
CA ASP A 54 -6.51 10.75 -13.03
C ASP A 54 -6.46 11.32 -11.61
N GLU A 55 -6.66 12.63 -11.48
CA GLU A 55 -6.52 13.33 -10.20
C GLU A 55 -7.48 12.79 -9.14
N ALA A 56 -8.71 12.42 -9.51
CA ALA A 56 -9.68 11.86 -8.56
C ALA A 56 -9.20 10.52 -8.00
N ALA A 57 -8.75 9.62 -8.86
CA ALA A 57 -8.21 8.33 -8.43
C ALA A 57 -6.95 8.51 -7.58
N PHE A 58 -6.08 9.42 -7.97
CA PHE A 58 -4.85 9.72 -7.23
C PHE A 58 -5.15 10.27 -5.83
N THR A 59 -6.14 11.14 -5.70
CA THR A 59 -6.56 11.70 -4.41
C THR A 59 -7.08 10.61 -3.48
N HIS A 60 -7.86 9.66 -4.00
CA HIS A 60 -8.29 8.49 -3.22
C HIS A 60 -7.10 7.66 -2.75
N ALA A 61 -6.15 7.42 -3.64
CA ALA A 61 -4.96 6.63 -3.29
C ALA A 61 -4.13 7.31 -2.19
N LEU A 62 -3.93 8.64 -2.28
CA LEU A 62 -3.22 9.39 -1.24
C LEU A 62 -3.88 9.27 0.12
N ALA A 63 -5.20 9.25 0.17
CA ALA A 63 -5.95 9.13 1.41
C ALA A 63 -5.96 7.70 1.98
N GLY A 64 -5.36 6.74 1.27
CA GLY A 64 -5.40 5.33 1.66
C GLY A 64 -6.68 4.62 1.25
N ASP A 65 -7.53 5.27 0.48
CA ASP A 65 -8.82 4.74 0.02
C ASP A 65 -8.64 4.01 -1.31
N TYR A 66 -7.96 2.86 -1.25
CA TYR A 66 -7.68 2.06 -2.42
C TYR A 66 -7.59 0.57 -2.08
N ASN A 67 -7.84 -0.26 -3.11
CA ASN A 67 -7.45 -1.66 -3.07
C ASN A 67 -6.42 -1.94 -4.17
N ILE A 68 -5.72 -3.05 -4.03
CA ILE A 68 -4.68 -3.44 -4.98
C ILE A 68 -5.21 -4.57 -5.86
N SER A 69 -5.01 -4.47 -7.16
CA SER A 69 -5.61 -5.40 -8.13
C SER A 69 -5.13 -6.83 -7.95
N TYR A 70 -3.84 -7.02 -7.63
CA TYR A 70 -3.27 -8.32 -7.31
C TYR A 70 -2.06 -8.15 -6.40
N ILE A 71 -2.03 -8.92 -5.30
CA ILE A 71 -0.93 -8.88 -4.35
C ILE A 71 -0.31 -10.29 -4.26
N THR A 72 1.02 -10.36 -4.47
CA THR A 72 1.78 -11.59 -4.23
C THR A 72 2.10 -11.73 -2.73
N MET A 73 2.49 -12.92 -2.27
CA MET A 73 2.90 -13.12 -0.87
C MET A 73 4.05 -12.18 -0.45
N PRO A 74 5.16 -12.08 -1.22
CA PRO A 74 6.20 -11.11 -0.89
C PRO A 74 5.69 -9.67 -0.90
N GLY A 75 4.81 -9.33 -1.84
CA GLY A 75 4.20 -8.00 -1.93
C GLY A 75 3.37 -7.68 -0.70
N LEU A 76 2.57 -8.62 -0.22
CA LEU A 76 1.76 -8.47 0.97
C LEU A 76 2.63 -8.23 2.21
N THR A 77 3.71 -9.01 2.35
CA THR A 77 4.67 -8.84 3.45
C THR A 77 5.30 -7.45 3.42
N ASN A 78 5.70 -6.98 2.25
CA ASN A 78 6.28 -5.65 2.08
C ASN A 78 5.28 -4.53 2.40
N LEU A 79 4.02 -4.68 2.00
CA LEU A 79 2.98 -3.70 2.30
C LEU A 79 2.70 -3.60 3.80
N LEU A 80 2.65 -4.72 4.49
CA LEU A 80 2.47 -4.73 5.94
C LEU A 80 3.61 -4.00 6.64
N ALA A 81 4.84 -4.21 6.18
CA ALA A 81 6.01 -3.54 6.75
C ALA A 81 6.03 -2.05 6.44
N LYS A 82 5.79 -1.67 5.18
CA LYS A 82 5.94 -0.28 4.73
C LYS A 82 4.76 0.61 5.10
N ARG A 83 3.53 0.10 4.91
CA ARG A 83 2.34 0.91 5.16
C ARG A 83 1.93 0.94 6.62
N PHE A 84 2.08 -0.19 7.32
CA PHE A 84 1.59 -0.34 8.69
C PHE A 84 2.71 -0.46 9.72
N ALA A 85 3.97 -0.41 9.28
CA ALA A 85 5.16 -0.52 10.14
C ALA A 85 5.17 -1.81 10.98
N LEU A 86 4.62 -2.88 10.46
CA LEU A 86 4.59 -4.18 11.13
C LEU A 86 5.84 -4.98 10.78
N GLN A 87 6.38 -5.70 11.76
CA GLN A 87 7.65 -6.42 11.61
C GLN A 87 7.42 -7.93 11.52
N LYS A 88 7.94 -8.52 10.45
CA LYS A 88 7.92 -9.97 10.25
C LYS A 88 8.62 -10.67 11.42
N GLY A 89 7.98 -11.69 11.95
CA GLY A 89 8.52 -12.45 13.08
C GLY A 89 8.15 -11.89 14.44
N THR A 90 7.74 -10.62 14.52
CA THR A 90 7.30 -9.95 15.75
C THR A 90 5.80 -9.69 15.72
N ASP A 91 5.33 -9.00 14.67
CA ASP A 91 3.93 -8.61 14.55
C ASP A 91 3.13 -9.59 13.69
N PHE A 92 3.78 -10.44 12.94
CA PHE A 92 3.15 -11.48 12.14
C PHE A 92 4.16 -12.57 11.76
N ILE A 93 3.63 -13.73 11.37
CA ILE A 93 4.42 -14.88 10.93
C ILE A 93 4.04 -15.22 9.50
N VAL A 94 5.02 -15.42 8.63
CA VAL A 94 4.80 -15.81 7.24
C VAL A 94 5.01 -17.32 7.10
N THR A 95 3.99 -18.00 6.54
CA THR A 95 4.09 -19.41 6.16
C THR A 95 4.09 -19.54 4.65
N ASP A 96 4.14 -20.77 4.12
CA ASP A 96 4.15 -20.98 2.67
C ASP A 96 2.87 -20.47 1.98
N SER A 97 1.74 -20.42 2.70
CA SER A 97 0.44 -20.10 2.10
C SER A 97 -0.35 -19.03 2.85
N ALA A 98 0.18 -18.50 3.94
CA ALA A 98 -0.57 -17.55 4.78
C ALA A 98 0.33 -16.64 5.59
N ILE A 99 -0.25 -15.54 6.08
CA ILE A 99 0.32 -14.73 7.13
C ILE A 99 -0.55 -14.93 8.35
N THR A 100 0.07 -15.33 9.47
CA THR A 100 -0.65 -15.69 10.69
C THR A 100 -0.19 -14.82 11.86
N ALA A 101 -0.93 -14.87 12.96
CA ALA A 101 -0.63 -14.13 14.19
C ALA A 101 -0.45 -12.62 13.94
N LEU A 102 -1.16 -12.08 12.95
CA LEU A 102 -1.04 -10.69 12.55
C LEU A 102 -1.73 -9.79 13.58
N GLN A 103 -0.96 -8.85 14.13
CA GLN A 103 -1.44 -7.93 15.15
C GLN A 103 -1.90 -6.62 14.50
N LEU A 104 -3.20 -6.37 14.54
CA LEU A 104 -3.80 -5.18 13.94
C LEU A 104 -4.66 -4.44 14.95
N THR A 105 -4.60 -3.12 14.93
CA THR A 105 -5.61 -2.28 15.58
C THR A 105 -6.91 -2.35 14.80
N ASP A 106 -8.01 -1.89 15.39
CA ASP A 106 -9.32 -1.87 14.70
C ASP A 106 -9.26 -1.06 13.41
N GLU A 107 -8.57 0.08 13.43
CA GLU A 107 -8.37 0.92 12.26
C GLU A 107 -7.55 0.21 11.19
N GLN A 108 -6.45 -0.44 11.58
CA GLN A 108 -5.61 -1.19 10.67
C GLN A 108 -6.36 -2.37 10.05
N GLN A 109 -7.23 -3.03 10.81
CA GLN A 109 -8.06 -4.11 10.29
C GLN A 109 -8.90 -3.64 9.10
N VAL A 110 -9.56 -2.49 9.24
CA VAL A 110 -10.38 -1.91 8.18
C VAL A 110 -9.52 -1.58 6.96
N GLN A 111 -8.37 -0.96 7.18
CA GLN A 111 -7.47 -0.56 6.10
C GLN A 111 -6.87 -1.75 5.36
N VAL A 112 -6.47 -2.80 6.08
CA VAL A 112 -5.94 -4.02 5.47
C VAL A 112 -7.03 -4.72 4.66
N SER A 113 -8.23 -4.87 5.23
CA SER A 113 -9.35 -5.50 4.54
C SER A 113 -9.70 -4.76 3.25
N GLN A 114 -9.65 -3.43 3.26
CA GLN A 114 -9.93 -2.60 2.10
C GLN A 114 -8.84 -2.73 1.02
N MET A 115 -7.57 -2.83 1.43
CA MET A 115 -6.42 -2.88 0.54
C MET A 115 -6.31 -4.22 -0.21
N LEU A 116 -6.71 -5.31 0.42
CA LEU A 116 -6.46 -6.65 -0.11
C LEU A 116 -7.13 -6.87 -1.46
N SER A 117 -6.39 -7.50 -2.37
CA SER A 117 -6.94 -8.01 -3.61
C SER A 117 -7.85 -9.22 -3.34
N SER A 118 -8.71 -9.54 -4.31
CA SER A 118 -9.74 -10.58 -4.14
C SER A 118 -9.19 -11.99 -3.91
N ASN A 119 -7.90 -12.22 -4.21
CA ASN A 119 -7.25 -13.50 -3.96
C ASN A 119 -6.88 -13.74 -2.49
N TRP A 120 -7.05 -12.75 -1.62
CA TRP A 120 -6.74 -12.85 -0.19
C TRP A 120 -7.97 -12.66 0.67
N GLN A 121 -7.98 -13.32 1.84
CA GLN A 121 -9.02 -13.17 2.86
C GLN A 121 -8.37 -12.85 4.19
N LEU A 122 -8.96 -11.89 4.92
CA LEU A 122 -8.56 -11.54 6.27
C LEU A 122 -9.52 -12.21 7.25
N ILE A 123 -8.98 -13.06 8.13
CA ILE A 123 -9.76 -13.84 9.09
C ILE A 123 -9.30 -13.51 10.49
N LYS A 124 -10.24 -13.18 11.37
CA LYS A 124 -9.94 -12.93 12.78
C LYS A 124 -9.83 -14.25 13.53
N GLY A 125 -8.74 -14.43 14.29
CA GLY A 125 -8.51 -15.61 15.12
C GLY A 125 -8.19 -15.25 16.56
N ASP A 126 -7.95 -16.26 17.39
CA ASP A 126 -7.70 -16.08 18.83
C ASP A 126 -6.38 -15.37 19.13
N LYS A 127 -5.39 -15.53 18.27
CA LYS A 127 -4.03 -14.99 18.47
C LYS A 127 -3.70 -13.85 17.51
N GLY A 128 -4.71 -13.26 16.88
CA GLY A 128 -4.53 -12.23 15.89
C GLY A 128 -5.24 -12.61 14.59
N PHE A 129 -4.86 -11.94 13.50
CA PHE A 129 -5.49 -12.13 12.20
C PHE A 129 -4.68 -13.10 11.34
N THR A 130 -5.36 -13.74 10.39
CA THR A 130 -4.74 -14.57 9.36
C THR A 130 -5.13 -14.01 8.01
N ILE A 131 -4.14 -13.85 7.11
CA ILE A 131 -4.40 -13.53 5.71
C ILE A 131 -4.06 -14.77 4.89
N THR A 132 -5.04 -15.29 4.19
CA THR A 132 -4.91 -16.53 3.40
C THR A 132 -5.74 -16.44 2.13
N MET A 133 -5.42 -17.28 1.17
CA MET A 133 -6.23 -17.37 -0.06
C MET A 133 -7.49 -18.19 0.12
#